data_3a59a9f86c2b12c1cb641cca16dec8b0
#
_entry.id   3a59a9f86c2b12c1cb641cca16dec8b0
#
_cell.length_a   1.000
_cell.length_b   1.000
_cell.length_c   1.000
_cell.angle_alpha   90.00
_cell.angle_beta   90.00
_cell.angle_gamma   90.00
#
_symmetry.space_group_name_H-M   'P 1'
#
loop_
_entity.id
_entity.type
_entity.pdbx_description
1 polymer ?
#
loop_
_entity_poly.entity_id
_entity_poly.type
_entity_poly.pdbx_seq_one_letter_code
_entity_poly.pdbx_strand_id
1 'polypeptide(L)'
;MNQYQPLSSVWYGNDAELLEQVLNFYPRSPPETIIDTTFNKGRFWKGSERKIISVDIDPQYNPDFVCNNSDMPFLDSYADVLIYDPPHLTDCDTQNSSKIWKDRFGLTSNFKGDNICSTFDPFMKEASRVLKPEGMLFCKITDGVHNHRFQWNHIDLIESGKKFGFTACDCIIKARKVSMTSSKWQKAHHARRYHCYWIIFRKSNRCE
;
A
#
# COMPACT_ATOMS: atom_id res chain seq x y z
N MET A 1 34.15 -0.68 6.68
CA MET A 1 33.50 -1.13 5.43
C MET A 1 32.15 -1.73 5.82
N ASN A 2 31.06 -1.08 5.47
CA ASN A 2 29.74 -1.68 5.70
C ASN A 2 29.62 -2.92 4.80
N GLN A 3 29.51 -4.08 5.42
CA GLN A 3 29.34 -5.32 4.70
C GLN A 3 27.96 -5.28 4.02
N TYR A 4 27.90 -5.39 2.70
CA TYR A 4 26.67 -5.49 1.95
C TYR A 4 25.83 -6.63 2.50
N GLN A 5 24.61 -6.33 2.95
CA GLN A 5 23.62 -7.33 3.34
C GLN A 5 22.47 -7.32 2.33
N PRO A 6 22.22 -8.44 1.65
CA PRO A 6 21.09 -8.52 0.73
C PRO A 6 19.78 -8.40 1.50
N LEU A 7 18.81 -7.68 0.93
CA LEU A 7 17.46 -7.65 1.45
C LEU A 7 16.77 -9.00 1.18
N SER A 8 16.13 -9.56 2.20
CA SER A 8 15.40 -10.83 2.06
C SER A 8 14.07 -10.61 1.35
N SER A 9 13.73 -11.46 0.40
CA SER A 9 12.39 -11.49 -0.24
C SER A 9 11.29 -12.02 0.69
N VAL A 10 11.63 -12.57 1.85
CA VAL A 10 10.69 -12.98 2.90
C VAL A 10 11.04 -12.28 4.20
N TRP A 11 10.08 -11.54 4.76
CA TRP A 11 10.26 -10.71 5.94
C TRP A 11 9.36 -11.19 7.10
N TYR A 12 9.93 -11.38 8.28
CA TYR A 12 9.22 -11.79 9.51
C TYR A 12 9.11 -10.69 10.57
N GLY A 13 9.82 -9.57 10.39
CA GLY A 13 9.82 -8.40 11.27
C GLY A 13 8.54 -7.55 11.18
N ASN A 14 8.56 -6.37 11.77
CA ASN A 14 7.48 -5.40 11.62
C ASN A 14 7.57 -4.63 10.29
N ASP A 15 6.49 -3.91 9.94
CA ASP A 15 6.44 -3.17 8.68
C ASP A 15 7.33 -1.92 8.69
N ALA A 16 7.52 -1.27 9.85
CA ALA A 16 8.37 -0.09 9.96
C ALA A 16 9.85 -0.43 9.67
N GLU A 17 10.36 -1.52 10.22
CA GLU A 17 11.71 -2.01 9.95
C GLU A 17 11.88 -2.40 8.47
N LEU A 18 10.90 -3.09 7.89
CA LEU A 18 10.93 -3.44 6.47
C LEU A 18 10.95 -2.19 5.59
N LEU A 19 10.07 -1.22 5.88
CA LEU A 19 10.00 0.02 5.12
C LEU A 19 11.33 0.79 5.15
N GLU A 20 11.98 0.83 6.31
CA GLU A 20 13.31 1.46 6.43
C GLU A 20 14.34 0.74 5.55
N GLN A 21 14.32 -0.60 5.50
CA GLN A 21 15.22 -1.37 4.63
C GLN A 21 14.95 -1.09 3.15
N VAL A 22 13.68 -1.08 2.71
CA VAL A 22 13.35 -0.83 1.30
C VAL A 22 13.65 0.61 0.88
N LEU A 23 13.47 1.59 1.78
CA LEU A 23 13.81 2.99 1.53
C LEU A 23 15.32 3.22 1.38
N ASN A 24 16.14 2.38 2.01
CA ASN A 24 17.59 2.43 1.86
C ASN A 24 18.11 1.62 0.67
N PHE A 25 17.37 0.61 0.21
CA PHE A 25 17.82 -0.36 -0.78
C PHE A 25 17.45 0.02 -2.22
N TYR A 26 16.18 0.42 -2.48
CA TYR A 26 15.67 0.58 -3.84
C TYR A 26 15.87 1.95 -4.49
N PRO A 27 15.75 3.09 -3.79
CA PRO A 27 16.03 4.39 -4.38
C PRO A 27 17.50 4.50 -4.80
N ARG A 28 17.75 5.12 -5.96
CA ARG A 28 19.14 5.32 -6.46
C ARG A 28 19.96 6.30 -5.61
N SER A 29 19.27 7.19 -4.91
CA SER A 29 19.83 8.16 -3.96
C SER A 29 18.88 8.27 -2.77
N PRO A 30 19.34 8.73 -1.60
CA PRO A 30 18.45 8.97 -0.46
C PRO A 30 17.29 9.86 -0.88
N PRO A 31 16.04 9.42 -0.67
CA PRO A 31 14.86 10.21 -1.05
C PRO A 31 14.73 11.44 -0.15
N GLU A 32 14.49 12.61 -0.76
CA GLU A 32 14.25 13.88 -0.07
C GLU A 32 12.78 14.07 0.26
N THR A 33 11.89 13.66 -0.65
CA THR A 33 10.45 13.81 -0.52
C THR A 33 9.77 12.46 -0.51
N ILE A 34 9.28 12.06 0.66
CA ILE A 34 8.54 10.82 0.90
C ILE A 34 7.11 11.19 1.28
N ILE A 35 6.11 10.62 0.59
CA ILE A 35 4.69 10.82 0.92
C ILE A 35 4.08 9.47 1.30
N ASP A 36 3.51 9.38 2.50
CA ASP A 36 2.64 8.28 2.91
C ASP A 36 1.20 8.62 2.53
N THR A 37 0.66 7.96 1.51
CA THR A 37 -0.64 8.25 0.92
C THR A 37 -1.81 7.57 1.64
N THR A 38 -1.52 6.83 2.71
CA THR A 38 -2.47 6.06 3.53
C THR A 38 -2.03 6.05 5.00
N PHE A 39 -1.75 7.22 5.54
CA PHE A 39 -1.04 7.42 6.81
C PHE A 39 -1.68 6.72 8.01
N ASN A 40 -3.01 6.76 8.13
CA ASN A 40 -3.74 6.19 9.26
C ASN A 40 -3.09 6.62 10.59
N LYS A 41 -2.63 5.69 11.41
CA LYS A 41 -1.98 5.95 12.72
C LYS A 41 -0.47 6.11 12.64
N GLY A 42 0.09 6.30 11.47
CA GLY A 42 1.54 6.49 11.27
C GLY A 42 2.40 5.33 11.74
N ARG A 43 1.87 4.09 11.70
CA ARG A 43 2.58 2.92 12.26
C ARG A 43 3.86 2.57 11.53
N PHE A 44 3.95 2.90 10.25
CA PHE A 44 5.15 2.68 9.45
C PHE A 44 6.32 3.55 9.89
N TRP A 45 6.03 4.69 10.52
CA TRP A 45 7.01 5.71 10.89
C TRP A 45 7.37 5.69 12.37
N LYS A 46 6.82 4.73 13.12
CA LYS A 46 7.10 4.63 14.55
C LYS A 46 8.58 4.31 14.78
N GLY A 47 9.30 5.25 15.38
CA GLY A 47 10.74 5.16 15.65
C GLY A 47 11.63 5.52 14.46
N SER A 48 11.05 6.01 13.34
CA SER A 48 11.81 6.57 12.22
C SER A 48 12.10 8.04 12.46
N GLU A 49 13.30 8.49 12.07
CA GLU A 49 13.71 9.90 12.08
C GLU A 49 13.45 10.60 10.73
N ARG A 50 12.86 9.88 9.77
CA ARG A 50 12.60 10.41 8.43
C ARG A 50 11.51 11.47 8.48
N LYS A 51 11.73 12.57 7.77
CA LYS A 51 10.69 13.54 7.47
C LYS A 51 9.83 13.00 6.35
N ILE A 52 8.53 12.91 6.59
CA ILE A 52 7.56 12.46 5.59
C ILE A 52 6.43 13.47 5.49
N ILE A 53 5.72 13.42 4.39
CA ILE A 53 4.44 14.11 4.22
C ILE A 53 3.36 13.05 4.36
N SER A 54 2.44 13.25 5.28
CA SER A 54 1.35 12.33 5.55
C SER A 54 0.05 12.76 4.88
N VAL A 55 -0.59 11.82 4.19
CA VAL A 55 -1.89 11.99 3.53
C VAL A 55 -2.85 10.92 4.03
N ASP A 56 -4.06 11.32 4.37
CA ASP A 56 -5.16 10.40 4.68
C ASP A 56 -6.49 11.08 4.33
N ILE A 57 -7.50 10.28 4.01
CA ILE A 57 -8.85 10.76 3.77
C ILE A 57 -9.58 11.10 5.08
N ASP A 58 -9.14 10.50 6.19
CA ASP A 58 -9.78 10.63 7.50
C ASP A 58 -9.03 11.62 8.38
N PRO A 59 -9.64 12.78 8.70
CA PRO A 59 -9.01 13.80 9.53
C PRO A 59 -8.73 13.35 10.97
N GLN A 60 -9.35 12.25 11.45
CA GLN A 60 -9.11 11.76 12.82
C GLN A 60 -7.65 11.33 13.05
N TYR A 61 -6.91 11.02 11.99
CA TYR A 61 -5.50 10.63 12.07
C TYR A 61 -4.52 11.80 12.03
N ASN A 62 -5.05 13.03 11.91
CA ASN A 62 -4.27 14.27 11.88
C ASN A 62 -3.10 14.22 10.88
N PRO A 63 -3.33 13.85 9.60
CA PRO A 63 -2.31 13.90 8.58
C PRO A 63 -1.99 15.34 8.21
N ASP A 64 -0.83 15.57 7.53
CA ASP A 64 -0.47 16.88 7.00
C ASP A 64 -1.48 17.36 5.95
N PHE A 65 -2.03 16.42 5.15
CA PHE A 65 -3.05 16.70 4.14
C PHE A 65 -4.23 15.73 4.27
N VAL A 66 -5.42 16.28 4.46
CA VAL A 66 -6.69 15.52 4.44
C VAL A 66 -7.24 15.53 3.02
N CYS A 67 -7.00 14.47 2.25
CA CYS A 67 -7.49 14.37 0.87
C CYS A 67 -7.57 12.90 0.42
N ASN A 68 -8.22 12.67 -0.73
CA ASN A 68 -8.20 11.39 -1.38
C ASN A 68 -6.83 11.17 -2.05
N ASN A 69 -6.22 10.00 -1.87
CA ASN A 69 -4.95 9.65 -2.49
C ASN A 69 -5.01 9.51 -4.03
N SER A 70 -6.19 9.52 -4.62
CA SER A 70 -6.39 9.61 -6.07
C SER A 70 -6.51 11.05 -6.60
N ASP A 71 -6.42 12.05 -5.72
CA ASP A 71 -6.48 13.49 -6.07
C ASP A 71 -5.72 14.29 -4.99
N MET A 72 -4.40 14.27 -5.06
CA MET A 72 -3.52 14.86 -4.05
C MET A 72 -3.10 16.29 -4.43
N PRO A 73 -2.99 17.23 -3.48
CA PRO A 73 -2.68 18.64 -3.75
C PRO A 73 -1.18 18.88 -4.00
N PHE A 74 -0.53 18.01 -4.74
CA PHE A 74 0.89 18.12 -5.09
C PHE A 74 1.06 18.42 -6.57
N LEU A 75 2.18 19.06 -6.91
CA LEU A 75 2.57 19.29 -8.29
C LEU A 75 2.98 17.98 -8.97
N ASP A 76 2.99 17.99 -10.30
CA ASP A 76 3.53 16.90 -11.10
C ASP A 76 5.03 16.71 -10.78
N SER A 77 5.46 15.46 -10.71
CA SER A 77 6.87 15.10 -10.46
C SER A 77 7.42 15.72 -9.16
N TYR A 78 6.63 15.72 -8.10
CA TYR A 78 6.99 16.31 -6.81
C TYR A 78 7.74 15.35 -5.89
N ALA A 79 7.31 14.08 -5.79
CA ALA A 79 7.79 13.13 -4.81
C ALA A 79 8.86 12.17 -5.37
N ASP A 80 9.83 11.81 -4.52
CA ASP A 80 10.80 10.75 -4.81
C ASP A 80 10.20 9.37 -4.53
N VAL A 81 9.41 9.28 -3.46
CA VAL A 81 8.81 8.03 -2.98
C VAL A 81 7.37 8.24 -2.55
N LEU A 82 6.48 7.33 -2.94
CA LEU A 82 5.14 7.18 -2.40
C LEU A 82 5.00 5.85 -1.68
N ILE A 83 4.23 5.84 -0.58
CA ILE A 83 3.85 4.64 0.17
C ILE A 83 2.33 4.48 0.05
N TYR A 84 1.87 3.24 -0.17
CA TYR A 84 0.46 2.90 -0.32
C TYR A 84 0.12 1.61 0.41
N ASP A 85 -0.68 1.69 1.48
CA ASP A 85 -1.22 0.55 2.27
C ASP A 85 -2.74 0.70 2.41
N PRO A 86 -3.51 0.50 1.32
CA PRO A 86 -4.96 0.70 1.34
C PRO A 86 -5.63 -0.28 2.30
N PRO A 87 -6.86 0.03 2.77
CA PRO A 87 -7.64 -0.91 3.54
C PRO A 87 -7.91 -2.16 2.69
N HIS A 88 -7.44 -3.32 3.16
CA HIS A 88 -7.59 -4.60 2.46
C HIS A 88 -9.01 -5.17 2.64
N LEU A 89 -10.02 -4.41 2.27
CA LEU A 89 -11.42 -4.77 2.44
C LEU A 89 -11.97 -5.36 1.14
N THR A 90 -12.77 -6.40 1.30
CA THR A 90 -13.62 -6.94 0.26
C THR A 90 -15.08 -6.48 0.48
N ASP A 91 -15.93 -6.58 -0.52
CA ASP A 91 -17.34 -6.21 -0.40
C ASP A 91 -18.06 -6.89 0.78
N CYS A 92 -17.66 -8.12 1.13
CA CYS A 92 -18.20 -8.83 2.29
C CYS A 92 -17.90 -8.08 3.58
N ASP A 93 -16.75 -7.44 3.66
CA ASP A 93 -16.34 -6.69 4.84
C ASP A 93 -17.10 -5.36 4.95
N THR A 94 -17.52 -4.78 3.83
CA THR A 94 -18.28 -3.53 3.81
C THR A 94 -19.75 -3.71 4.10
N GLN A 95 -20.37 -4.84 3.73
CA GLN A 95 -21.79 -5.11 3.99
C GLN A 95 -22.06 -5.58 5.43
N ASN A 96 -21.15 -6.37 6.00
CA ASN A 96 -21.27 -6.96 7.34
C ASN A 96 -20.29 -6.34 8.34
N SER A 97 -19.40 -5.47 7.91
CA SER A 97 -18.49 -4.83 8.84
C SER A 97 -19.27 -3.85 9.69
N SER A 98 -19.13 -4.04 10.98
CA SER A 98 -19.62 -3.12 11.97
C SER A 98 -19.21 -1.69 11.59
N LYS A 99 -20.03 -0.72 11.98
CA LYS A 99 -19.74 0.71 11.91
C LYS A 99 -18.27 1.05 12.25
N ILE A 100 -17.67 0.25 13.16
CA ILE A 100 -16.26 0.33 13.60
C ILE A 100 -15.25 0.27 12.44
N TRP A 101 -15.47 -0.56 11.40
CA TRP A 101 -14.53 -0.67 10.27
C TRP A 101 -14.66 0.50 9.30
N LYS A 102 -15.89 0.97 9.08
CA LYS A 102 -16.15 2.17 8.27
C LYS A 102 -15.54 3.40 8.93
N ASP A 103 -15.77 3.54 10.24
CA ASP A 103 -15.22 4.64 11.05
C ASP A 103 -13.68 4.56 11.13
N ARG A 104 -13.10 3.35 11.10
CA ARG A 104 -11.65 3.14 11.21
C ARG A 104 -10.87 3.45 9.94
N PHE A 105 -11.49 3.33 8.77
CA PHE A 105 -10.82 3.50 7.47
C PHE A 105 -11.41 4.66 6.64
N GLY A 106 -12.23 5.52 7.24
CA GLY A 106 -12.85 6.65 6.54
C GLY A 106 -13.78 6.21 5.40
N LEU A 107 -14.24 4.96 5.41
CA LEU A 107 -15.08 4.42 4.34
C LEU A 107 -16.46 5.03 4.42
N THR A 108 -16.72 6.00 3.57
CA THR A 108 -18.04 6.63 3.44
C THR A 108 -19.06 5.63 2.89
N SER A 109 -20.37 5.93 3.07
CA SER A 109 -21.48 5.09 2.60
C SER A 109 -21.47 4.79 1.08
N ASN A 110 -20.63 5.48 0.32
CA ASN A 110 -20.47 5.33 -1.14
C ASN A 110 -19.58 4.15 -1.55
N PHE A 111 -18.90 3.51 -0.61
CA PHE A 111 -18.12 2.28 -0.84
C PHE A 111 -19.02 1.03 -0.94
N LYS A 112 -20.24 1.17 -1.42
CA LYS A 112 -21.17 0.07 -1.62
C LYS A 112 -20.77 -0.74 -2.84
N GLY A 113 -20.22 -1.91 -2.60
CA GLY A 113 -20.09 -2.94 -3.63
C GLY A 113 -18.80 -2.91 -4.45
N ASP A 114 -17.87 -2.00 -4.17
CA ASP A 114 -16.62 -1.93 -4.92
C ASP A 114 -15.54 -2.80 -4.27
N ASN A 115 -14.97 -3.69 -5.06
CA ASN A 115 -13.76 -4.41 -4.71
C ASN A 115 -12.60 -3.39 -4.54
N ILE A 116 -11.64 -3.66 -3.65
CA ILE A 116 -10.41 -2.85 -3.49
C ILE A 116 -9.74 -2.54 -4.83
N CYS A 117 -9.83 -3.44 -5.80
CA CYS A 117 -9.27 -3.26 -7.14
C CYS A 117 -9.81 -2.01 -7.87
N SER A 118 -11.03 -1.56 -7.56
CA SER A 118 -11.59 -0.32 -8.14
C SER A 118 -10.83 0.94 -7.74
N THR A 119 -10.04 0.87 -6.65
CA THR A 119 -9.24 1.98 -6.15
C THR A 119 -7.85 2.04 -6.80
N PHE A 120 -7.40 0.97 -7.46
CA PHE A 120 -6.02 0.88 -7.96
C PHE A 120 -5.78 1.81 -9.15
N ASP A 121 -6.62 1.75 -10.18
CA ASP A 121 -6.43 2.59 -11.37
C ASP A 121 -6.45 4.10 -11.05
N PRO A 122 -7.42 4.65 -10.29
CA PRO A 122 -7.39 6.05 -9.88
C PRO A 122 -6.14 6.43 -9.09
N PHE A 123 -5.74 5.59 -8.13
CA PHE A 123 -4.53 5.83 -7.36
C PHE A 123 -3.26 5.77 -8.22
N MET A 124 -3.10 4.74 -9.06
CA MET A 124 -1.92 4.57 -9.91
C MET A 124 -1.75 5.72 -10.90
N LYS A 125 -2.86 6.23 -11.45
CA LYS A 125 -2.85 7.43 -12.30
C LYS A 125 -2.29 8.63 -11.55
N GLU A 126 -2.77 8.88 -10.34
CA GLU A 126 -2.33 10.00 -9.52
C GLU A 126 -0.89 9.80 -9.02
N ALA A 127 -0.53 8.60 -8.59
CA ALA A 127 0.84 8.28 -8.22
C ALA A 127 1.83 8.50 -9.37
N SER A 128 1.42 8.15 -10.61
CA SER A 128 2.23 8.42 -11.79
C SER A 128 2.41 9.92 -12.03
N ARG A 129 1.41 10.75 -11.77
CA ARG A 129 1.51 12.21 -11.89
C ARG A 129 2.46 12.80 -10.86
N VAL A 130 2.29 12.41 -9.59
CA VAL A 130 3.00 13.01 -8.45
C VAL A 130 4.46 12.54 -8.34
N LEU A 131 4.77 11.30 -8.71
CA LEU A 131 6.14 10.80 -8.66
C LEU A 131 7.03 11.44 -9.72
N LYS A 132 8.26 11.75 -9.33
CA LYS A 132 9.34 12.09 -10.26
C LYS A 132 9.62 10.95 -11.23
N PRO A 133 10.19 11.20 -12.41
CA PRO A 133 10.78 10.14 -13.26
C PRO A 133 11.74 9.27 -12.42
N GLU A 134 11.71 7.96 -12.58
CA GLU A 134 12.46 6.98 -11.77
C GLU A 134 12.10 6.93 -10.28
N GLY A 135 11.11 7.70 -9.84
CA GLY A 135 10.58 7.67 -8.48
C GLY A 135 10.02 6.28 -8.12
N MET A 136 9.97 6.00 -6.84
CA MET A 136 9.58 4.68 -6.32
C MET A 136 8.20 4.74 -5.69
N LEU A 137 7.42 3.67 -5.91
CA LEU A 137 6.15 3.45 -5.24
C LEU A 137 6.23 2.11 -4.50
N PHE A 138 6.01 2.15 -3.19
CA PHE A 138 5.99 0.96 -2.33
C PHE A 138 4.57 0.67 -1.90
N CYS A 139 4.03 -0.44 -2.39
CA CYS A 139 2.64 -0.82 -2.14
C CYS A 139 2.57 -2.05 -1.25
N LYS A 140 1.82 -1.96 -0.17
CA LYS A 140 1.49 -3.13 0.65
C LYS A 140 0.09 -3.60 0.34
N ILE A 141 -0.06 -4.87 -0.01
CA ILE A 141 -1.35 -5.45 -0.39
C ILE A 141 -1.48 -6.88 0.14
N THR A 142 -2.70 -7.33 0.36
CA THR A 142 -3.00 -8.73 0.66
C THR A 142 -4.09 -9.24 -0.26
N ASP A 143 -3.98 -10.51 -0.64
CA ASP A 143 -5.05 -11.18 -1.37
C ASP A 143 -6.26 -11.41 -0.49
N GLY A 144 -7.42 -11.50 -1.10
CA GLY A 144 -8.70 -11.67 -0.44
C GLY A 144 -9.46 -12.92 -0.87
N VAL A 145 -10.62 -13.12 -0.27
CA VAL A 145 -11.67 -14.02 -0.77
C VAL A 145 -12.96 -13.24 -0.77
N HIS A 146 -13.60 -13.14 -1.92
CA HIS A 146 -14.89 -12.49 -2.10
C HIS A 146 -15.87 -13.47 -2.75
N ASN A 147 -17.08 -13.62 -2.23
CA ASN A 147 -18.09 -14.53 -2.75
C ASN A 147 -17.54 -15.94 -3.03
N HIS A 148 -16.80 -16.51 -2.07
CA HIS A 148 -16.15 -17.83 -2.17
C HIS A 148 -15.10 -17.95 -3.28
N ARG A 149 -14.69 -16.86 -3.93
CA ARG A 149 -13.64 -16.81 -4.95
C ARG A 149 -12.40 -16.12 -4.40
N PHE A 150 -11.24 -16.68 -4.69
CA PHE A 150 -9.97 -16.06 -4.35
C PHE A 150 -9.74 -14.83 -5.24
N GLN A 151 -9.32 -13.73 -4.62
CA GLN A 151 -9.00 -12.46 -5.29
C GLN A 151 -7.48 -12.28 -5.27
N TRP A 152 -6.91 -12.12 -6.44
CA TRP A 152 -5.49 -11.94 -6.67
C TRP A 152 -5.10 -10.45 -6.66
N ASN A 153 -5.39 -9.78 -5.54
CA ASN A 153 -5.24 -8.32 -5.44
C ASN A 153 -3.83 -7.83 -5.77
N HIS A 154 -2.79 -8.61 -5.46
CA HIS A 154 -1.42 -8.26 -5.79
C HIS A 154 -1.15 -8.30 -7.31
N ILE A 155 -1.78 -9.22 -8.04
CA ILE A 155 -1.70 -9.29 -9.50
C ILE A 155 -2.45 -8.11 -10.11
N ASP A 156 -3.68 -7.86 -9.67
CA ASP A 156 -4.49 -6.75 -10.16
C ASP A 156 -3.79 -5.39 -9.93
N LEU A 157 -3.10 -5.23 -8.79
CA LEU A 157 -2.32 -4.04 -8.48
C LEU A 157 -1.12 -3.88 -9.44
N ILE A 158 -0.42 -4.98 -9.77
CA ILE A 158 0.70 -4.97 -10.72
C ILE A 158 0.21 -4.60 -12.13
N GLU A 159 -0.92 -5.19 -12.57
CA GLU A 159 -1.49 -4.88 -13.88
C GLU A 159 -1.98 -3.42 -13.96
N SER A 160 -2.58 -2.90 -12.88
CA SER A 160 -2.91 -1.48 -12.78
C SER A 160 -1.66 -0.60 -12.88
N GLY A 161 -0.61 -0.92 -12.14
CA GLY A 161 0.66 -0.19 -12.21
C GLY A 161 1.22 -0.10 -13.64
N LYS A 162 1.22 -1.21 -14.38
CA LYS A 162 1.69 -1.26 -15.78
C LYS A 162 0.91 -0.29 -16.69
N LYS A 163 -0.41 -0.18 -16.52
CA LYS A 163 -1.24 0.75 -17.32
C LYS A 163 -0.80 2.21 -17.17
N PHE A 164 -0.27 2.58 -16.00
CA PHE A 164 0.12 3.95 -15.67
C PHE A 164 1.64 4.17 -15.65
N GLY A 165 2.40 3.34 -16.38
CA GLY A 165 3.82 3.55 -16.60
C GLY A 165 4.73 3.10 -15.46
N PHE A 166 4.26 2.19 -14.59
CA PHE A 166 5.10 1.58 -13.58
C PHE A 166 5.66 0.23 -14.01
N THR A 167 6.90 -0.02 -13.61
CA THR A 167 7.52 -1.35 -13.67
C THR A 167 7.56 -1.94 -12.26
N ALA A 168 6.96 -3.10 -12.04
CA ALA A 168 7.13 -3.85 -10.80
C ALA A 168 8.55 -4.43 -10.79
N CYS A 169 9.40 -3.93 -9.88
CA CYS A 169 10.81 -4.28 -9.79
C CYS A 169 11.05 -5.47 -8.88
N ASP A 170 10.23 -5.60 -7.82
CA ASP A 170 10.40 -6.65 -6.82
C ASP A 170 9.11 -6.89 -6.03
N CYS A 171 9.09 -8.02 -5.28
CA CYS A 171 8.01 -8.40 -4.41
C CYS A 171 8.56 -9.03 -3.12
N ILE A 172 8.30 -8.41 -1.97
CA ILE A 172 8.68 -8.94 -0.67
C ILE A 172 7.46 -9.52 0.01
N ILE A 173 7.55 -10.79 0.41
CA ILE A 173 6.51 -11.48 1.17
C ILE A 173 6.70 -11.18 2.66
N LYS A 174 5.79 -10.39 3.24
CA LYS A 174 5.76 -10.21 4.68
C LYS A 174 4.96 -11.30 5.35
N ALA A 175 5.65 -12.26 5.95
CA ALA A 175 5.06 -13.39 6.65
C ALA A 175 4.69 -13.03 8.09
N ARG A 176 3.68 -13.72 8.63
CA ARG A 176 3.18 -13.57 10.00
C ARG A 176 3.04 -14.94 10.66
N LYS A 177 3.21 -14.99 11.98
CA LYS A 177 2.98 -16.20 12.76
C LYS A 177 1.50 -16.51 13.00
N VAL A 178 0.64 -15.47 12.91
CA VAL A 178 -0.81 -15.57 13.18
C VAL A 178 -1.59 -15.28 11.91
N SER A 179 -2.61 -16.10 11.65
CA SER A 179 -3.50 -15.92 10.50
C SER A 179 -4.20 -14.54 10.54
N MET A 180 -4.36 -13.93 9.38
CA MET A 180 -5.15 -12.71 9.21
C MET A 180 -6.66 -12.97 9.19
N THR A 181 -7.07 -14.23 9.13
CA THR A 181 -8.49 -14.62 9.05
C THR A 181 -9.09 -14.77 10.44
N SER A 182 -10.31 -14.28 10.62
CA SER A 182 -11.06 -14.43 11.88
C SER A 182 -11.23 -15.90 12.26
N SER A 183 -11.04 -16.22 13.55
CA SER A 183 -11.29 -17.55 14.11
C SER A 183 -12.77 -18.00 14.06
N LYS A 184 -13.69 -17.08 13.75
CA LYS A 184 -15.12 -17.38 13.60
C LYS A 184 -15.42 -18.30 12.40
N TRP A 185 -14.54 -18.36 11.41
CA TRP A 185 -14.71 -19.24 10.25
C TRP A 185 -14.12 -20.62 10.54
N GLN A 186 -14.95 -21.54 11.04
CA GLN A 186 -14.54 -22.91 11.37
C GLN A 186 -14.36 -23.81 10.13
N LYS A 187 -15.05 -23.49 9.03
CA LYS A 187 -14.94 -24.19 7.74
C LYS A 187 -14.41 -23.20 6.68
N ALA A 188 -13.15 -23.32 6.33
CA ALA A 188 -12.54 -22.51 5.27
C ALA A 188 -12.39 -23.34 3.99
N HIS A 189 -12.88 -22.82 2.87
CA HIS A 189 -12.72 -23.43 1.55
C HIS A 189 -11.38 -23.03 0.89
N HIS A 190 -10.68 -22.06 1.49
CA HIS A 190 -9.38 -21.57 1.02
C HIS A 190 -8.36 -21.63 2.15
N ALA A 191 -7.08 -21.78 1.79
CA ALA A 191 -5.98 -21.72 2.75
C ALA A 191 -6.01 -20.39 3.52
N ARG A 192 -5.71 -20.45 4.82
CA ARG A 192 -5.59 -19.24 5.64
C ARG A 192 -4.33 -18.48 5.25
N ARG A 193 -4.44 -17.17 5.12
CA ARG A 193 -3.32 -16.30 4.77
C ARG A 193 -2.52 -15.90 6.00
N TYR A 194 -1.21 -16.09 5.89
CA TYR A 194 -0.21 -15.72 6.88
C TYR A 194 0.79 -14.70 6.34
N HIS A 195 0.47 -14.06 5.22
CA HIS A 195 1.35 -13.12 4.56
C HIS A 195 0.57 -11.99 3.89
N CYS A 196 1.28 -10.91 3.62
CA CYS A 196 0.92 -9.88 2.65
C CYS A 196 2.14 -9.62 1.77
N TYR A 197 1.94 -8.84 0.72
CA TYR A 197 2.97 -8.51 -0.24
C TYR A 197 3.36 -7.05 -0.09
N TRP A 198 4.64 -6.74 -0.22
CA TRP A 198 5.14 -5.43 -0.53
C TRP A 198 5.63 -5.45 -1.97
N ILE A 199 4.90 -4.78 -2.86
CA ILE A 199 5.23 -4.66 -4.28
C ILE A 199 6.02 -3.37 -4.45
N ILE A 200 7.20 -3.51 -5.06
CA ILE A 200 8.12 -2.41 -5.31
C ILE A 200 8.00 -2.00 -6.76
N PHE A 201 7.52 -0.79 -6.99
CA PHE A 201 7.41 -0.23 -8.33
C PHE A 201 8.40 0.90 -8.56
N ARG A 202 8.82 1.05 -9.81
CA ARG A 202 9.54 2.20 -10.32
C ARG A 202 8.74 2.86 -11.42
N LYS A 203 8.59 4.18 -11.36
CA LYS A 203 8.00 4.94 -12.47
C LYS A 203 8.97 4.92 -13.66
N SER A 204 8.48 4.49 -14.83
CA SER A 204 9.27 4.46 -16.06
C SER A 204 9.59 5.88 -16.55
N ASN A 205 10.77 6.04 -17.20
CA ASN A 205 11.17 7.32 -17.81
C ASN A 205 10.43 7.63 -19.11
N ARG A 206 9.53 6.75 -19.60
CA ARG A 206 8.85 6.98 -20.86
C ARG A 206 7.75 8.01 -20.68
N CYS A 207 8.02 9.25 -21.13
CA CYS A 207 6.99 10.07 -21.73
C CYS A 207 6.70 9.45 -23.11
N GLU A 208 5.59 8.73 -23.25
CA GLU A 208 5.02 8.47 -24.58
C GLU A 208 4.26 9.70 -25.03
#